data_86b349f7dfee2f51b702c7e2ff8518e9
#
_entry.id   86b349f7dfee2f51b702c7e2ff8518e9
#
_cell.length_a   1.000
_cell.length_b   1.000
_cell.length_c   1.000
_cell.angle_alpha   90.00
_cell.angle_beta   90.00
_cell.angle_gamma   90.00
#
_symmetry.space_group_name_H-M   'P 1'
#
loop_
_entity.id
_entity.type
_entity.pdbx_description
1 polymer ?
#
loop_
_entity_poly.entity_id
_entity_poly.type
_entity_poly.pdbx_seq_one_letter_code
_entity_poly.pdbx_strand_id
1 'polypeptide(L)'
;MTRRLAVLGSPIAHSKSPQIQLAALSQLGERASFERIEVKDLEEWLPKHGDQFDALSLTMPLKEQAKALADSVDDLVVQTSSANYLLRENDSLRAFNTDVFGLSASAARHTFESVAILGTGASARSAMVAFSDFKPSIWGRDTTKARALEEAYGCQLVALEHALDADLVISTLPGNALLELTGEKYPGLLFDIIYSRPSPGGFAGYIPGIHMLIWQAIGQLRILLTGEDNPLPDEKSLFEVMLNAAELAE
;
A
#
# COMPACT_ATOMS: atom_id res chain seq x y z
N MET A 1 21.76 -7.75 -16.78
CA MET A 1 22.21 -6.62 -15.92
C MET A 1 21.65 -6.82 -14.52
N THR A 2 22.27 -6.28 -13.49
CA THR A 2 21.71 -6.30 -12.12
C THR A 2 20.87 -5.05 -11.95
N ARG A 3 19.58 -5.20 -11.64
CA ARG A 3 18.67 -4.07 -11.38
C ARG A 3 19.01 -3.39 -10.07
N ARG A 4 18.92 -2.07 -10.01
CA ARG A 4 19.11 -1.28 -8.78
C ARG A 4 17.77 -0.73 -8.33
N LEU A 5 17.33 -1.16 -7.15
CA LEU A 5 16.04 -0.81 -6.58
C LEU A 5 16.24 -0.14 -5.21
N ALA A 6 15.30 0.71 -4.81
CA ALA A 6 15.27 1.24 -3.45
C ALA A 6 13.84 1.41 -2.94
N VAL A 7 13.68 1.41 -1.61
CA VAL A 7 12.47 1.89 -0.93
C VAL A 7 12.79 3.18 -0.21
N LEU A 8 11.99 4.21 -0.47
CA LEU A 8 12.14 5.55 0.07
C LEU A 8 10.98 5.89 1.02
N GLY A 9 11.29 6.54 2.12
CA GLY A 9 10.30 7.02 3.10
C GLY A 9 10.96 7.47 4.40
N SER A 10 10.18 7.90 5.38
CA SER A 10 10.68 8.29 6.71
C SER A 10 9.61 8.06 7.78
N PRO A 11 9.89 7.21 8.80
CA PRO A 11 11.05 6.35 8.97
C PRO A 11 11.03 5.12 8.02
N ILE A 12 12.20 4.61 7.62
CA ILE A 12 12.31 3.54 6.62
C ILE A 12 13.07 2.28 7.11
N ALA A 13 13.77 2.38 8.24
CA ALA A 13 14.66 1.32 8.73
C ALA A 13 14.00 -0.05 8.86
N HIS A 14 12.70 -0.07 9.22
CA HIS A 14 11.91 -1.29 9.45
C HIS A 14 11.17 -1.82 8.21
N SER A 15 11.39 -1.21 7.03
CA SER A 15 10.73 -1.68 5.81
C SER A 15 11.16 -3.10 5.45
N LYS A 16 10.18 -3.99 5.24
CA LYS A 16 10.42 -5.38 4.78
C LYS A 16 10.46 -5.48 3.25
N SER A 17 10.28 -4.38 2.49
CA SER A 17 10.26 -4.39 1.03
C SER A 17 11.51 -4.98 0.39
N PRO A 18 12.76 -4.67 0.83
CA PRO A 18 13.95 -5.22 0.20
C PRO A 18 14.01 -6.75 0.27
N GLN A 19 13.82 -7.35 1.47
CA GLN A 19 13.93 -8.80 1.60
C GLN A 19 12.83 -9.56 0.87
N ILE A 20 11.57 -9.08 0.90
CA ILE A 20 10.48 -9.76 0.22
C ILE A 20 10.62 -9.69 -1.30
N GLN A 21 11.01 -8.53 -1.86
CA GLN A 21 11.17 -8.40 -3.30
C GLN A 21 12.42 -9.09 -3.82
N LEU A 22 13.55 -9.08 -3.08
CA LEU A 22 14.74 -9.83 -3.46
C LEU A 22 14.49 -11.34 -3.47
N ALA A 23 13.70 -11.87 -2.53
CA ALA A 23 13.31 -13.28 -2.51
C ALA A 23 12.50 -13.65 -3.76
N ALA A 24 11.50 -12.84 -4.13
CA ALA A 24 10.71 -13.05 -5.33
C ALA A 24 11.53 -12.92 -6.63
N LEU A 25 12.36 -11.88 -6.73
CA LEU A 25 13.26 -11.69 -7.90
C LEU A 25 14.22 -12.86 -8.06
N SER A 26 14.78 -13.37 -6.96
CA SER A 26 15.64 -14.56 -6.99
C SER A 26 14.90 -15.80 -7.52
N GLN A 27 13.65 -16.03 -7.11
CA GLN A 27 12.82 -17.13 -7.63
C GLN A 27 12.52 -16.97 -9.12
N LEU A 28 12.36 -15.73 -9.60
CA LEU A 28 12.14 -15.41 -11.01
C LEU A 28 13.43 -15.46 -11.85
N GLY A 29 14.59 -15.75 -11.24
CA GLY A 29 15.88 -15.78 -11.92
C GLY A 29 16.46 -14.38 -12.21
N GLU A 30 15.88 -13.33 -11.63
CA GLU A 30 16.31 -11.96 -11.81
C GLU A 30 17.38 -11.55 -10.76
N ARG A 31 18.33 -10.71 -11.17
CA ARG A 31 19.36 -10.16 -10.29
C ARG A 31 19.06 -8.70 -9.95
N ALA A 32 19.01 -8.39 -8.66
CA ALA A 32 18.81 -7.02 -8.21
C ALA A 32 19.58 -6.73 -6.91
N SER A 33 19.87 -5.44 -6.69
CA SER A 33 20.15 -4.88 -5.37
C SER A 33 18.96 -4.03 -4.92
N PHE A 34 18.67 -4.01 -3.62
CA PHE A 34 17.54 -3.27 -3.09
C PHE A 34 17.92 -2.58 -1.78
N GLU A 35 17.88 -1.26 -1.76
CA GLU A 35 18.33 -0.41 -0.65
C GLU A 35 17.14 0.17 0.13
N ARG A 36 17.35 0.47 1.42
CA ARG A 36 16.47 1.34 2.21
C ARG A 36 17.11 2.71 2.30
N ILE A 37 16.42 3.75 1.88
CA ILE A 37 16.95 5.11 1.91
C ILE A 37 15.96 6.01 2.63
N GLU A 38 16.38 6.64 3.72
CA GLU A 38 15.54 7.58 4.44
C GLU A 38 15.46 8.90 3.68
N VAL A 39 14.22 9.22 3.24
CA VAL A 39 13.91 10.42 2.47
C VAL A 39 12.63 11.04 3.03
N LYS A 40 12.67 12.35 3.30
CA LYS A 40 11.53 13.14 3.78
C LYS A 40 10.94 14.03 2.70
N ASP A 41 11.75 14.39 1.71
CA ASP A 41 11.40 15.26 0.61
C ASP A 41 11.88 14.64 -0.71
N LEU A 42 10.93 14.19 -1.53
CA LEU A 42 11.21 13.54 -2.80
C LEU A 42 11.61 14.55 -3.87
N GLU A 43 11.06 15.76 -3.82
CA GLU A 43 11.35 16.83 -4.77
C GLU A 43 12.82 17.25 -4.67
N GLU A 44 13.38 17.29 -3.46
CA GLU A 44 14.79 17.58 -3.24
C GLU A 44 15.71 16.40 -3.60
N TRP A 45 15.29 15.16 -3.29
CA TRP A 45 16.12 13.96 -3.39
C TRP A 45 16.19 13.41 -4.82
N LEU A 46 15.06 13.33 -5.51
CA LEU A 46 14.89 12.61 -6.79
C LEU A 46 15.80 13.16 -7.92
N PRO A 47 15.95 14.50 -8.12
CA PRO A 47 16.81 15.04 -9.16
C PRO A 47 18.32 14.77 -8.95
N LYS A 48 18.72 14.47 -7.71
CA LYS A 48 20.15 14.27 -7.35
C LYS A 48 20.56 12.79 -7.39
N HIS A 49 19.61 11.87 -7.20
CA HIS A 49 19.92 10.48 -6.90
C HIS A 49 19.06 9.47 -7.68
N GLY A 50 17.91 9.90 -8.21
CA GLY A 50 16.93 9.00 -8.81
C GLY A 50 17.38 8.29 -10.08
N ASP A 51 18.36 8.85 -10.79
CA ASP A 51 18.96 8.28 -12.00
C ASP A 51 19.82 7.03 -11.72
N GLN A 52 20.18 6.79 -10.46
CA GLN A 52 20.95 5.62 -10.04
C GLN A 52 20.09 4.35 -9.90
N PHE A 53 18.78 4.44 -9.98
CA PHE A 53 17.85 3.35 -9.74
C PHE A 53 16.94 3.10 -10.93
N ASP A 54 16.70 1.81 -11.21
CA ASP A 54 15.73 1.37 -12.22
C ASP A 54 14.30 1.58 -11.73
N ALA A 55 14.06 1.39 -10.43
CA ALA A 55 12.76 1.66 -9.84
C ALA A 55 12.85 2.01 -8.34
N LEU A 56 11.83 2.75 -7.87
CA LEU A 56 11.73 3.24 -6.50
C LEU A 56 10.36 2.89 -5.91
N SER A 57 10.34 2.13 -4.83
CA SER A 57 9.15 1.95 -3.98
C SER A 57 9.03 3.13 -3.03
N LEU A 58 7.84 3.69 -2.87
CA LEU A 58 7.61 4.86 -2.05
C LEU A 58 6.63 4.57 -0.90
N THR A 59 6.98 5.06 0.29
CA THR A 59 6.08 5.06 1.43
C THR A 59 5.95 6.46 2.02
N MET A 60 5.27 6.59 3.15
CA MET A 60 5.08 7.87 3.84
C MET A 60 6.43 8.61 4.07
N PRO A 61 6.51 9.93 3.84
CA PRO A 61 5.44 10.85 3.41
C PRO A 61 5.42 11.11 1.89
N LEU A 62 6.06 10.29 1.04
CA LEU A 62 6.47 10.63 -0.32
C LEU A 62 5.42 10.37 -1.41
N LYS A 63 4.41 9.52 -1.13
CA LYS A 63 3.45 9.03 -2.14
C LYS A 63 2.67 10.13 -2.88
N GLU A 64 2.41 11.26 -2.23
CA GLU A 64 1.68 12.39 -2.83
C GLU A 64 2.59 13.24 -3.71
N GLN A 65 3.86 13.40 -3.34
CA GLN A 65 4.85 14.16 -4.09
C GLN A 65 5.16 13.49 -5.44
N ALA A 66 5.18 12.16 -5.47
CA ALA A 66 5.58 11.37 -6.62
C ALA A 66 4.75 11.63 -7.87
N LYS A 67 3.43 11.93 -7.73
CA LYS A 67 2.55 12.26 -8.84
C LYS A 67 3.01 13.49 -9.62
N ALA A 68 3.51 14.51 -8.93
CA ALA A 68 3.94 15.77 -9.55
C ALA A 68 5.35 15.70 -10.18
N LEU A 69 6.14 14.71 -9.78
CA LEU A 69 7.54 14.55 -10.18
C LEU A 69 7.75 13.56 -11.32
N ALA A 70 6.73 12.76 -11.65
CA ALA A 70 6.79 11.80 -12.74
C ALA A 70 6.42 12.43 -14.09
N ASP A 71 7.04 11.96 -15.17
CA ASP A 71 6.75 12.39 -16.54
C ASP A 71 5.40 11.86 -17.02
N SER A 72 4.99 10.69 -16.50
CA SER A 72 3.67 10.10 -16.73
C SER A 72 3.17 9.32 -15.54
N VAL A 73 1.85 9.18 -15.43
CA VAL A 73 1.18 8.51 -14.31
C VAL A 73 0.12 7.55 -14.84
N ASP A 74 -0.11 6.44 -14.12
CA ASP A 74 -1.21 5.53 -14.43
C ASP A 74 -2.57 6.08 -13.95
N ASP A 75 -3.67 5.44 -14.37
CA ASP A 75 -5.02 5.84 -14.00
C ASP A 75 -5.28 5.74 -12.48
N LEU A 76 -4.66 4.79 -11.80
CA LEU A 76 -4.79 4.64 -10.36
C LEU A 76 -4.10 5.76 -9.59
N VAL A 77 -2.97 6.28 -10.10
CA VAL A 77 -2.33 7.48 -9.54
C VAL A 77 -3.23 8.70 -9.74
N VAL A 78 -3.90 8.81 -10.88
CA VAL A 78 -4.87 9.91 -11.12
C VAL A 78 -5.99 9.84 -10.10
N GLN A 79 -6.63 8.67 -9.93
CA GLN A 79 -7.76 8.45 -9.04
C GLN A 79 -7.42 8.64 -7.56
N THR A 80 -6.26 8.15 -7.12
CA THR A 80 -5.83 8.18 -5.70
C THR A 80 -5.05 9.43 -5.34
N SER A 81 -4.60 10.21 -6.32
CA SER A 81 -3.66 11.32 -6.16
C SER A 81 -2.40 10.94 -5.36
N SER A 82 -1.94 9.69 -5.54
CA SER A 82 -0.75 9.17 -4.87
C SER A 82 -0.11 8.04 -5.66
N ALA A 83 1.23 7.94 -5.65
CA ALA A 83 1.98 6.84 -6.22
C ALA A 83 2.83 6.17 -5.15
N ASN A 84 2.90 4.84 -5.18
CA ASN A 84 3.79 4.06 -4.33
C ASN A 84 4.95 3.43 -5.09
N TYR A 85 5.02 3.65 -6.41
CA TYR A 85 6.06 3.11 -7.25
C TYR A 85 6.43 4.04 -8.40
N LEU A 86 7.72 4.22 -8.63
CA LEU A 86 8.29 4.94 -9.78
C LEU A 86 9.16 3.96 -10.57
N LEU A 87 8.89 3.82 -11.86
CA LEU A 87 9.69 3.04 -12.80
C LEU A 87 10.43 4.00 -13.74
N ARG A 88 11.73 3.77 -13.92
CA ARG A 88 12.52 4.47 -14.92
C ARG A 88 12.57 3.66 -16.21
N GLU A 89 12.09 4.27 -17.28
CA GLU A 89 12.17 3.73 -18.64
C GLU A 89 12.97 4.71 -19.50
N ASN A 90 14.21 4.37 -19.80
CA ASN A 90 15.19 5.27 -20.43
C ASN A 90 15.37 6.55 -19.58
N ASP A 91 15.05 7.73 -20.15
CA ASP A 91 15.13 9.02 -19.47
C ASP A 91 13.79 9.46 -18.85
N SER A 92 12.73 8.64 -18.96
CA SER A 92 11.40 8.96 -18.46
C SER A 92 11.11 8.25 -17.13
N LEU A 93 10.35 8.90 -16.26
CA LEU A 93 9.91 8.39 -14.97
C LEU A 93 8.38 8.20 -14.98
N ARG A 94 7.93 6.96 -14.83
CA ARG A 94 6.50 6.62 -14.75
C ARG A 94 6.10 6.33 -13.33
N ALA A 95 4.94 6.86 -12.91
CA ALA A 95 4.40 6.65 -11.57
C ALA A 95 3.19 5.72 -11.58
N PHE A 96 3.15 4.81 -10.60
CA PHE A 96 2.11 3.80 -10.44
C PHE A 96 1.60 3.72 -9.00
N ASN A 97 0.35 3.24 -8.84
CA ASN A 97 -0.19 2.94 -7.52
C ASN A 97 -0.60 1.47 -7.39
N THR A 98 0.31 0.65 -6.89
CA THR A 98 0.05 -0.78 -6.65
C THR A 98 -0.60 -1.08 -5.30
N ASP A 99 -0.82 -0.08 -4.43
CA ASP A 99 -1.55 -0.26 -3.16
C ASP A 99 -2.99 -0.68 -3.42
N VAL A 100 -3.62 -0.19 -4.50
CA VAL A 100 -4.99 -0.57 -4.88
C VAL A 100 -5.08 -2.06 -5.13
N PHE A 101 -4.16 -2.61 -5.92
CA PHE A 101 -4.06 -4.06 -6.14
C PHE A 101 -3.75 -4.81 -4.83
N GLY A 102 -2.80 -4.31 -4.03
CA GLY A 102 -2.43 -4.92 -2.75
C GLY A 102 -3.61 -5.06 -1.79
N LEU A 103 -4.46 -4.03 -1.70
CA LEU A 103 -5.65 -4.01 -0.87
C LEU A 103 -6.71 -5.00 -1.37
N SER A 104 -7.09 -4.92 -2.65
CA SER A 104 -8.13 -5.80 -3.22
C SER A 104 -7.72 -7.27 -3.21
N ALA A 105 -6.48 -7.60 -3.57
CA ALA A 105 -5.98 -8.97 -3.59
C ALA A 105 -5.91 -9.59 -2.19
N SER A 106 -5.59 -8.80 -1.15
CA SER A 106 -5.57 -9.26 0.24
C SER A 106 -6.96 -9.64 0.76
N ALA A 107 -8.00 -8.93 0.34
CA ALA A 107 -9.37 -9.18 0.77
C ALA A 107 -10.13 -10.19 -0.14
N ALA A 108 -9.57 -10.58 -1.29
CA ALA A 108 -10.27 -11.35 -2.33
C ALA A 108 -10.84 -12.71 -1.89
N ARG A 109 -10.34 -13.27 -0.77
CA ARG A 109 -10.82 -14.57 -0.24
C ARG A 109 -11.90 -14.43 0.82
N HIS A 110 -12.29 -13.22 1.16
CA HIS A 110 -13.29 -12.91 2.18
C HIS A 110 -14.57 -12.40 1.54
N THR A 111 -15.69 -12.66 2.18
CA THR A 111 -17.02 -12.16 1.78
C THR A 111 -17.47 -11.09 2.76
N PHE A 112 -17.92 -9.96 2.24
CA PHE A 112 -18.44 -8.83 3.00
C PHE A 112 -19.39 -8.04 2.10
N GLU A 113 -20.35 -7.35 2.67
CA GLU A 113 -21.33 -6.52 1.96
C GLU A 113 -21.10 -5.04 2.25
N SER A 114 -20.56 -4.72 3.42
CA SER A 114 -20.25 -3.36 3.84
C SER A 114 -18.76 -3.17 4.12
N VAL A 115 -18.23 -2.01 3.74
CA VAL A 115 -16.82 -1.64 3.92
C VAL A 115 -16.73 -0.27 4.59
N ALA A 116 -15.90 -0.17 5.63
CA ALA A 116 -15.55 1.10 6.25
C ALA A 116 -14.04 1.31 6.25
N ILE A 117 -13.61 2.55 5.98
CA ILE A 117 -12.21 2.94 5.95
C ILE A 117 -11.91 3.90 7.08
N LEU A 118 -10.94 3.55 7.93
CA LEU A 118 -10.46 4.38 9.03
C LEU A 118 -9.16 5.08 8.61
N GLY A 119 -9.21 6.41 8.47
CA GLY A 119 -8.08 7.24 8.06
C GLY A 119 -8.35 8.08 6.82
N THR A 120 -7.48 9.06 6.53
CA THR A 120 -7.69 10.06 5.46
C THR A 120 -6.44 10.30 4.61
N GLY A 121 -5.40 9.46 4.73
CA GLY A 121 -4.15 9.59 4.01
C GLY A 121 -4.13 8.91 2.64
N ALA A 122 -2.96 8.82 2.02
CA ALA A 122 -2.74 8.19 0.71
C ALA A 122 -3.29 6.76 0.65
N SER A 123 -3.03 5.94 1.67
CA SER A 123 -3.53 4.55 1.72
C SER A 123 -5.06 4.47 1.87
N ALA A 124 -5.70 5.46 2.55
CA ALA A 124 -7.16 5.53 2.60
C ALA A 124 -7.74 5.82 1.21
N ARG A 125 -7.13 6.72 0.42
CA ARG A 125 -7.55 6.96 -0.96
C ARG A 125 -7.38 5.72 -1.84
N SER A 126 -6.29 4.97 -1.68
CA SER A 126 -6.11 3.70 -2.37
C SER A 126 -7.20 2.69 -1.98
N ALA A 127 -7.60 2.64 -0.69
CA ALA A 127 -8.70 1.79 -0.24
C ALA A 127 -10.07 2.24 -0.79
N MET A 128 -10.33 3.55 -0.91
CA MET A 128 -11.55 4.06 -1.56
C MET A 128 -11.67 3.56 -3.01
N VAL A 129 -10.58 3.56 -3.75
CA VAL A 129 -10.56 3.07 -5.13
C VAL A 129 -10.66 1.54 -5.19
N ALA A 130 -9.91 0.82 -4.35
CA ALA A 130 -9.89 -0.65 -4.32
C ALA A 130 -11.27 -1.27 -3.98
N PHE A 131 -12.09 -0.57 -3.21
CA PHE A 131 -13.40 -1.05 -2.74
C PHE A 131 -14.56 -0.17 -3.22
N SER A 132 -14.38 0.58 -4.31
CA SER A 132 -15.37 1.52 -4.85
C SER A 132 -16.73 0.89 -5.13
N ASP A 133 -16.79 -0.37 -5.57
CA ASP A 133 -18.02 -1.11 -5.84
C ASP A 133 -18.90 -1.30 -4.59
N PHE A 134 -18.31 -1.29 -3.41
CA PHE A 134 -18.99 -1.39 -2.11
C PHE A 134 -19.48 -0.04 -1.58
N LYS A 135 -19.14 1.07 -2.24
CA LYS A 135 -19.43 2.44 -1.76
C LYS A 135 -19.01 2.62 -0.29
N PRO A 136 -17.71 2.47 0.01
CA PRO A 136 -17.23 2.39 1.39
C PRO A 136 -17.59 3.65 2.18
N SER A 137 -17.88 3.49 3.46
CA SER A 137 -17.95 4.60 4.40
C SER A 137 -16.56 5.01 4.87
N ILE A 138 -16.43 6.25 5.36
CA ILE A 138 -15.17 6.78 5.88
C ILE A 138 -15.33 7.33 7.28
N TRP A 139 -14.31 7.10 8.10
CA TRP A 139 -14.09 7.79 9.35
C TRP A 139 -12.65 8.34 9.43
N GLY A 140 -12.51 9.54 9.99
CA GLY A 140 -11.19 10.14 10.24
C GLY A 140 -11.24 11.13 11.38
N ARG A 141 -10.16 11.18 12.19
CA ARG A 141 -10.03 12.15 13.30
C ARG A 141 -10.07 13.60 12.80
N ASP A 142 -9.50 13.86 11.66
CA ASP A 142 -9.61 15.14 10.94
C ASP A 142 -10.85 15.11 10.05
N THR A 143 -11.94 15.65 10.57
CA THR A 143 -13.23 15.70 9.88
C THR A 143 -13.19 16.55 8.61
N THR A 144 -12.32 17.55 8.51
CA THR A 144 -12.14 18.35 7.30
C THR A 144 -11.56 17.51 6.17
N LYS A 145 -10.52 16.73 6.45
CA LYS A 145 -9.96 15.79 5.45
C LYS A 145 -10.94 14.68 5.11
N ALA A 146 -11.69 14.16 6.07
CA ALA A 146 -12.68 13.12 5.82
C ALA A 146 -13.81 13.63 4.91
N ARG A 147 -14.31 14.86 5.10
CA ARG A 147 -15.29 15.49 4.21
C ARG A 147 -14.75 15.73 2.81
N ALA A 148 -13.49 16.12 2.66
CA ALA A 148 -12.87 16.25 1.36
C ALA A 148 -12.83 14.92 0.60
N LEU A 149 -12.63 13.79 1.29
CA LEU A 149 -12.71 12.46 0.68
C LEU A 149 -14.16 12.04 0.40
N GLU A 150 -15.13 12.37 1.26
CA GLU A 150 -16.56 12.18 1.00
C GLU A 150 -16.98 12.84 -0.31
N GLU A 151 -16.58 14.09 -0.53
CA GLU A 151 -16.86 14.83 -1.77
C GLU A 151 -16.13 14.23 -2.98
N ALA A 152 -14.85 13.89 -2.82
CA ALA A 152 -14.02 13.41 -3.93
C ALA A 152 -14.41 12.01 -4.42
N TYR A 153 -14.82 11.12 -3.52
CA TYR A 153 -15.11 9.71 -3.83
C TYR A 153 -16.59 9.35 -3.76
N GLY A 154 -17.46 10.27 -3.37
CA GLY A 154 -18.90 10.00 -3.19
C GLY A 154 -19.19 8.96 -2.09
N CYS A 155 -18.28 8.81 -1.13
CA CYS A 155 -18.45 7.94 0.04
C CYS A 155 -19.27 8.64 1.13
N GLN A 156 -19.62 7.93 2.21
CA GLN A 156 -20.36 8.48 3.34
C GLN A 156 -19.44 8.68 4.54
N LEU A 157 -19.35 9.90 5.06
CA LEU A 157 -18.72 10.18 6.35
C LEU A 157 -19.61 9.69 7.48
N VAL A 158 -19.08 8.82 8.35
CA VAL A 158 -19.83 8.20 9.45
C VAL A 158 -19.16 8.41 10.80
N ALA A 159 -19.89 8.20 11.89
CA ALA A 159 -19.31 8.13 13.24
C ALA A 159 -18.46 6.87 13.39
N LEU A 160 -17.51 6.88 14.35
CA LEU A 160 -16.58 5.76 14.56
C LEU A 160 -17.31 4.44 14.82
N GLU A 161 -18.34 4.47 15.66
CA GLU A 161 -19.13 3.31 16.05
C GLU A 161 -19.75 2.63 14.82
N HIS A 162 -20.32 3.42 13.90
CA HIS A 162 -20.88 2.90 12.65
C HIS A 162 -19.82 2.35 11.70
N ALA A 163 -18.62 2.98 11.67
CA ALA A 163 -17.53 2.46 10.87
C ALA A 163 -17.02 1.10 11.41
N LEU A 164 -17.00 0.91 12.71
CA LEU A 164 -16.55 -0.34 13.35
C LEU A 164 -17.56 -1.49 13.24
N ASP A 165 -18.83 -1.20 12.92
CA ASP A 165 -19.89 -2.20 12.70
C ASP A 165 -19.91 -2.77 11.26
N ALA A 166 -19.06 -2.27 10.34
CA ALA A 166 -19.00 -2.79 8.97
C ALA A 166 -18.46 -4.22 8.91
N ASP A 167 -18.87 -4.99 7.87
CA ASP A 167 -18.38 -6.35 7.65
C ASP A 167 -16.87 -6.40 7.40
N LEU A 168 -16.32 -5.36 6.75
CA LEU A 168 -14.88 -5.16 6.56
C LEU A 168 -14.48 -3.75 7.03
N VAL A 169 -13.69 -3.68 8.07
CA VAL A 169 -13.08 -2.44 8.57
C VAL A 169 -11.63 -2.38 8.12
N ILE A 170 -11.28 -1.41 7.27
CA ILE A 170 -9.92 -1.20 6.78
C ILE A 170 -9.28 -0.07 7.58
N SER A 171 -8.28 -0.40 8.38
CA SER A 171 -7.53 0.61 9.14
C SER A 171 -6.27 1.03 8.40
N THR A 172 -6.20 2.34 8.09
CA THR A 172 -5.00 3.00 7.57
C THR A 172 -4.40 3.97 8.60
N LEU A 173 -4.77 3.82 9.87
CA LEU A 173 -4.36 4.67 10.97
C LEU A 173 -2.89 4.41 11.35
N PRO A 174 -2.07 5.46 11.53
CA PRO A 174 -0.67 5.31 11.87
C PRO A 174 -0.47 4.89 13.34
N GLY A 175 0.69 4.28 13.61
CA GLY A 175 1.12 3.94 14.97
C GLY A 175 0.10 3.05 15.69
N ASN A 176 -0.19 3.35 16.94
CA ASN A 176 -1.13 2.60 17.80
C ASN A 176 -2.54 3.19 17.82
N ALA A 177 -2.85 4.15 16.94
CA ALA A 177 -4.12 4.87 16.98
C ALA A 177 -5.36 3.96 16.90
N LEU A 178 -5.28 2.83 16.19
CA LEU A 178 -6.38 1.86 16.16
C LEU A 178 -6.60 1.20 17.52
N LEU A 179 -5.54 0.85 18.25
CA LEU A 179 -5.63 0.20 19.56
C LEU A 179 -6.32 1.11 20.61
N GLU A 180 -6.20 2.41 20.45
CA GLU A 180 -6.84 3.40 21.33
C GLU A 180 -8.34 3.55 21.05
N LEU A 181 -8.80 3.15 19.85
CA LEU A 181 -10.18 3.30 19.40
C LEU A 181 -11.01 2.03 19.59
N THR A 182 -10.35 0.88 19.76
CA THR A 182 -11.01 -0.42 19.84
C THR A 182 -10.96 -0.97 21.26
N GLY A 183 -12.07 -1.42 21.79
CA GLY A 183 -12.15 -1.97 23.15
C GLY A 183 -13.27 -2.98 23.36
N GLU A 184 -14.15 -3.12 22.36
CA GLU A 184 -15.34 -3.98 22.37
C GLU A 184 -15.24 -5.09 21.34
N LYS A 185 -16.31 -5.86 21.20
CA LYS A 185 -16.42 -6.89 20.16
C LYS A 185 -17.12 -6.29 18.94
N TYR A 186 -16.51 -6.49 17.77
CA TYR A 186 -17.02 -6.03 16.48
C TYR A 186 -17.35 -7.23 15.59
N PRO A 187 -18.46 -7.20 14.84
CA PRO A 187 -18.93 -8.35 14.08
C PRO A 187 -18.11 -8.65 12.83
N GLY A 188 -17.43 -7.64 12.29
CA GLY A 188 -16.74 -7.69 11.00
C GLY A 188 -15.30 -8.17 11.07
N LEU A 189 -14.69 -8.18 9.89
CA LEU A 189 -13.26 -8.41 9.70
C LEU A 189 -12.49 -7.11 9.87
N LEU A 190 -11.34 -7.16 10.52
CA LEU A 190 -10.38 -6.07 10.52
C LEU A 190 -9.29 -6.33 9.48
N PHE A 191 -9.09 -5.40 8.57
CA PHE A 191 -7.92 -5.31 7.71
C PHE A 191 -7.06 -4.14 8.20
N ASP A 192 -6.03 -4.43 9.00
CA ASP A 192 -5.09 -3.41 9.43
C ASP A 192 -3.85 -3.42 8.54
N ILE A 193 -3.62 -2.32 7.80
CA ILE A 193 -2.48 -2.25 6.87
C ILE A 193 -1.12 -2.14 7.57
N ILE A 194 -1.09 -1.88 8.88
CA ILE A 194 0.15 -1.80 9.65
C ILE A 194 0.60 -3.21 10.06
N TYR A 195 1.61 -3.72 9.38
CA TYR A 195 2.14 -5.08 9.61
C TYR A 195 3.13 -5.18 10.78
N SER A 196 3.59 -4.06 11.33
CA SER A 196 4.60 -4.02 12.40
C SER A 196 4.01 -4.03 13.81
N ARG A 197 2.69 -4.20 13.95
CA ARG A 197 2.01 -4.31 15.25
C ARG A 197 1.11 -5.54 15.31
N PRO A 198 0.84 -6.09 16.51
CA PRO A 198 -0.13 -7.16 16.67
C PRO A 198 -1.54 -6.68 16.36
N SER A 199 -2.43 -7.62 15.98
CA SER A 199 -3.86 -7.33 15.86
C SER A 199 -4.41 -6.82 17.20
N PRO A 200 -5.24 -5.77 17.20
CA PRO A 200 -5.86 -5.24 18.42
C PRO A 200 -6.85 -6.23 19.06
N GLY A 201 -7.28 -7.28 18.34
CA GLY A 201 -8.35 -8.16 18.76
C GLY A 201 -9.73 -7.53 18.65
N GLY A 202 -10.74 -8.21 19.21
CA GLY A 202 -12.13 -7.71 19.24
C GLY A 202 -12.94 -7.91 17.97
N PHE A 203 -12.35 -8.13 16.82
CA PHE A 203 -13.02 -8.40 15.54
C PHE A 203 -13.25 -9.90 15.33
N ALA A 204 -14.27 -10.24 14.52
CA ALA A 204 -14.58 -11.63 14.20
C ALA A 204 -13.48 -12.32 13.38
N GLY A 205 -12.70 -11.56 12.63
CA GLY A 205 -11.55 -12.05 11.88
C GLY A 205 -10.53 -10.94 11.60
N TYR A 206 -9.38 -11.34 11.03
CA TYR A 206 -8.27 -10.43 10.80
C TYR A 206 -7.55 -10.71 9.47
N ILE A 207 -7.35 -9.67 8.67
CA ILE A 207 -6.50 -9.69 7.48
C ILE A 207 -5.19 -8.96 7.83
N PRO A 208 -4.06 -9.68 7.87
CA PRO A 208 -2.78 -9.07 8.25
C PRO A 208 -2.26 -8.08 7.21
N GLY A 209 -1.75 -6.93 7.64
CA GLY A 209 -1.14 -5.93 6.76
C GLY A 209 0.03 -6.42 5.94
N ILE A 210 0.70 -7.49 6.39
CA ILE A 210 1.77 -8.12 5.62
C ILE A 210 1.27 -8.66 4.26
N HIS A 211 0.01 -9.11 4.17
CA HIS A 211 -0.59 -9.55 2.90
C HIS A 211 -0.65 -8.40 1.90
N MET A 212 -1.10 -7.21 2.35
CA MET A 212 -1.09 -6.01 1.50
C MET A 212 0.33 -5.64 1.06
N LEU A 213 1.31 -5.69 1.98
CA LEU A 213 2.70 -5.40 1.65
C LEU A 213 3.23 -6.32 0.56
N ILE A 214 2.88 -7.61 0.60
CA ILE A 214 3.31 -8.59 -0.39
C ILE A 214 2.58 -8.38 -1.72
N TRP A 215 1.25 -8.29 -1.72
CA TRP A 215 0.50 -8.14 -2.96
C TRP A 215 0.83 -6.84 -3.72
N GLN A 216 0.98 -5.70 -3.01
CA GLN A 216 1.42 -4.47 -3.67
C GLN A 216 2.85 -4.61 -4.24
N ALA A 217 3.71 -5.39 -3.59
CA ALA A 217 5.06 -5.64 -4.09
C ALA A 217 5.04 -6.58 -5.31
N ILE A 218 4.13 -7.56 -5.39
CA ILE A 218 3.90 -8.35 -6.60
C ILE A 218 3.44 -7.43 -7.75
N GLY A 219 2.53 -6.48 -7.49
CA GLY A 219 2.16 -5.45 -8.47
C GLY A 219 3.36 -4.64 -8.95
N GLN A 220 4.27 -4.24 -8.06
CA GLN A 220 5.52 -3.57 -8.43
C GLN A 220 6.42 -4.46 -9.30
N LEU A 221 6.51 -5.76 -9.01
CA LEU A 221 7.28 -6.71 -9.82
C LEU A 221 6.67 -6.93 -11.21
N ARG A 222 5.34 -6.94 -11.35
CA ARG A 222 4.68 -6.96 -12.66
C ARG A 222 5.18 -5.79 -13.52
N ILE A 223 5.10 -4.58 -12.97
CA ILE A 223 5.51 -3.34 -13.64
C ILE A 223 7.01 -3.36 -13.95
N LEU A 224 7.85 -3.76 -12.99
CA LEU A 224 9.30 -3.85 -13.17
C LEU A 224 9.73 -4.76 -14.32
N LEU A 225 9.03 -5.89 -14.49
CA LEU A 225 9.43 -6.95 -15.41
C LEU A 225 8.74 -6.85 -16.77
N THR A 226 7.55 -6.26 -16.84
CA THR A 226 6.76 -6.20 -18.08
C THR A 226 6.52 -4.78 -18.59
N GLY A 227 6.85 -3.75 -17.80
CA GLY A 227 6.51 -2.34 -18.07
C GLY A 227 5.08 -1.97 -17.72
N GLU A 228 4.21 -2.94 -17.41
CA GLU A 228 2.76 -2.77 -17.17
C GLU A 228 2.29 -3.68 -16.02
N ASP A 229 1.06 -3.50 -15.54
CA ASP A 229 0.46 -4.37 -14.50
C ASP A 229 -0.05 -5.70 -15.09
N ASN A 230 0.82 -6.41 -15.82
CA ASN A 230 0.52 -7.73 -16.36
C ASN A 230 0.86 -8.83 -15.36
N PRO A 231 -0.05 -9.80 -15.09
CA PRO A 231 0.19 -10.87 -14.14
C PRO A 231 1.47 -11.68 -14.46
N LEU A 232 2.22 -11.98 -13.40
CA LEU A 232 3.41 -12.84 -13.48
C LEU A 232 3.01 -14.31 -13.37
N PRO A 233 3.84 -15.24 -13.90
CA PRO A 233 3.64 -16.66 -13.69
C PRO A 233 3.65 -17.01 -12.19
N ASP A 234 2.65 -17.81 -11.75
CA ASP A 234 2.56 -18.38 -10.40
C ASP A 234 2.75 -17.37 -9.24
N GLU A 235 1.98 -16.28 -9.28
CA GLU A 235 2.01 -15.25 -8.22
C GLU A 235 1.67 -15.80 -6.81
N LYS A 236 0.95 -16.92 -6.76
CA LYS A 236 0.69 -17.58 -5.49
C LYS A 236 1.97 -18.13 -4.87
N SER A 237 2.83 -18.76 -5.66
CA SER A 237 4.14 -19.19 -5.20
C SER A 237 5.05 -18.02 -4.83
N LEU A 238 5.00 -16.92 -5.59
CA LEU A 238 5.71 -15.68 -5.24
C LEU A 238 5.24 -15.13 -3.89
N PHE A 239 3.92 -15.11 -3.64
CA PHE A 239 3.37 -14.67 -2.36
C PHE A 239 3.92 -15.49 -1.20
N GLU A 240 3.93 -16.83 -1.30
CA GLU A 240 4.44 -17.72 -0.23
C GLU A 240 5.94 -17.49 0.04
N VAL A 241 6.75 -17.34 -1.00
CA VAL A 241 8.19 -17.04 -0.85
C VAL A 241 8.42 -15.69 -0.17
N MET A 242 7.65 -14.67 -0.56
CA MET A 242 7.74 -13.34 0.04
C MET A 242 7.28 -13.34 1.50
N LEU A 243 6.24 -14.11 1.83
CA LEU A 243 5.75 -14.26 3.20
C LEU A 243 6.82 -14.91 4.09
N ASN A 244 7.41 -16.01 3.65
CA ASN A 244 8.51 -16.66 4.37
C ASN A 244 9.71 -15.72 4.56
N ALA A 245 10.07 -14.92 3.54
CA ALA A 245 11.15 -13.95 3.64
C ALA A 245 10.83 -12.81 4.64
N ALA A 246 9.55 -12.43 4.77
CA ALA A 246 9.13 -11.43 5.74
C ALA A 246 9.22 -11.93 7.19
N GLU A 247 9.00 -13.22 7.45
CA GLU A 247 9.06 -13.84 8.77
C GLU A 247 10.51 -14.06 9.25
N LEU A 248 11.41 -14.43 8.33
CA LEU A 248 12.84 -14.65 8.66
C LEU A 248 13.61 -13.37 9.01
N ALA A 249 13.01 -12.20 8.88
CA ALA A 249 13.64 -10.90 9.09
C ALA A 249 13.34 -10.30 10.49
N GLU A 250 12.90 -11.12 11.44
CA GLU A 250 12.81 -10.80 12.86
C GLU A 250 14.06 -11.32 13.58
#